data_0795fecb2567c4bf15c72595c48ea4d7
#
_entry.id   0795fecb2567c4bf15c72595c48ea4d7
#
_cell.length_a   1.000
_cell.length_b   1.000
_cell.length_c   1.000
_cell.angle_alpha   90.00
_cell.angle_beta   90.00
_cell.angle_gamma   90.00
#
_symmetry.space_group_name_H-M   'P 1'
#
loop_
_entity.id
_entity.type
_entity.pdbx_description
1 polymer ?
#
loop_
_entity_poly.entity_id
_entity_poly.type
_entity_poly.pdbx_seq_one_letter_code
_entity_poly.pdbx_strand_id
1 'polypeptide(L)'
;FGKYSYRNCEDILEALKPILKEVGATIIISDEVVSVNERYYVKATVKFIDTETGEVVEASANAREEDNKKGMDSSQLTGSTSSYARKYALNGLFAIDDTKDSDFTNTHDKEDKKKTLEVISEAQAKRMYMLAKGKDPDIIKQILSNAGFNASRDITKDKYNAICEAIEAI
;
A
#
# COMPACT_ATOMS: atom_id res chain seq x y z
N PHE A 1 4.13 7.55 -5.68
CA PHE A 1 4.08 6.70 -4.50
C PHE A 1 3.09 5.59 -4.79
N GLY A 2 3.49 4.30 -4.62
CA GLY A 2 2.84 3.11 -5.14
C GLY A 2 1.33 3.04 -4.91
N LYS A 3 0.62 2.42 -5.86
CA LYS A 3 -0.82 2.08 -5.78
C LYS A 3 -1.05 1.00 -4.71
N TYR A 4 -0.86 1.34 -3.44
CA TYR A 4 -1.26 0.49 -2.34
C TYR A 4 -2.63 0.93 -1.85
N SER A 5 -3.60 0.04 -1.93
CA SER A 5 -4.91 0.25 -1.32
C SER A 5 -4.78 -0.12 0.15
N TYR A 6 -4.55 0.86 1.01
CA TYR A 6 -4.63 0.65 2.45
C TYR A 6 -6.09 0.68 2.88
N ARG A 7 -6.46 -0.22 3.77
CA ARG A 7 -7.69 -0.12 4.51
C ARG A 7 -7.54 1.03 5.50
N ASN A 8 -8.31 2.09 5.36
CA ASN A 8 -8.30 3.22 6.29
C ASN A 8 -9.31 3.01 7.43
N CYS A 9 -9.31 3.91 8.41
CA CYS A 9 -10.23 3.85 9.54
C CYS A 9 -11.70 3.93 9.08
N GLU A 10 -11.99 4.79 8.12
CA GLU A 10 -13.31 5.04 7.56
C GLU A 10 -13.86 3.79 6.85
N ASP A 11 -13.05 3.10 6.06
CA ASP A 11 -13.45 1.86 5.39
C ASP A 11 -13.84 0.76 6.40
N ILE A 12 -13.10 0.65 7.51
CA ILE A 12 -13.40 -0.29 8.58
C ILE A 12 -14.74 0.06 9.23
N LEU A 13 -14.95 1.34 9.53
CA LEU A 13 -16.18 1.81 10.15
C LEU A 13 -17.40 1.60 9.25
N GLU A 14 -17.28 1.88 7.95
CA GLU A 14 -18.38 1.63 7.00
C GLU A 14 -18.72 0.14 6.90
N ALA A 15 -17.72 -0.75 6.94
CA ALA A 15 -17.96 -2.18 6.93
C ALA A 15 -18.58 -2.69 8.24
N LEU A 16 -18.25 -2.08 9.39
CA LEU A 16 -18.75 -2.48 10.70
C LEU A 16 -20.20 -2.03 10.96
N LYS A 17 -20.63 -0.86 10.47
CA LYS A 17 -21.97 -0.29 10.75
C LYS A 17 -23.11 -1.27 10.51
N PRO A 18 -23.25 -1.97 9.38
CA PRO A 18 -24.33 -2.91 9.17
C PRO A 18 -24.25 -4.11 10.13
N ILE A 19 -23.04 -4.60 10.41
CA ILE A 19 -22.83 -5.76 11.30
C ILE A 19 -23.20 -5.39 12.74
N LEU A 20 -22.76 -4.22 13.23
CA LEU A 20 -23.10 -3.73 14.56
C LEU A 20 -24.62 -3.57 14.76
N LYS A 21 -25.31 -3.06 13.74
CA LYS A 21 -26.76 -2.95 13.74
C LYS A 21 -27.44 -4.32 13.85
N GLU A 22 -26.94 -5.31 13.11
CA GLU A 22 -27.49 -6.67 13.09
C GLU A 22 -27.34 -7.38 14.46
N VAL A 23 -26.18 -7.19 15.12
CA VAL A 23 -25.89 -7.83 16.42
C VAL A 23 -26.35 -7.00 17.63
N GLY A 24 -27.00 -5.85 17.43
CA GLY A 24 -27.45 -4.99 18.53
C GLY A 24 -26.29 -4.35 19.30
N ALA A 25 -25.23 -3.95 18.62
CA ALA A 25 -24.07 -3.33 19.24
C ALA A 25 -23.78 -1.95 18.66
N THR A 26 -23.00 -1.16 19.39
CA THR A 26 -22.46 0.11 18.93
C THR A 26 -21.00 0.25 19.28
N ILE A 27 -20.30 1.20 18.63
CA ILE A 27 -18.92 1.55 18.96
C ILE A 27 -18.81 3.05 19.28
N ILE A 28 -17.94 3.35 20.22
CA ILE A 28 -17.52 4.71 20.55
C ILE A 28 -16.01 4.78 20.40
N ILE A 29 -15.52 5.81 19.69
CA ILE A 29 -14.10 6.06 19.53
C ILE A 29 -13.78 7.40 20.16
N SER A 30 -12.74 7.42 20.99
CA SER A 30 -12.21 8.64 21.61
C SER A 30 -10.69 8.69 21.43
N ASP A 31 -10.16 9.91 21.30
CA ASP A 31 -8.75 10.15 21.20
C ASP A 31 -8.27 10.99 22.38
N GLU A 32 -7.07 10.73 22.84
CA GLU A 32 -6.35 11.56 23.80
C GLU A 32 -4.91 11.75 23.34
N VAL A 33 -4.32 12.92 23.61
CA VAL A 33 -2.90 13.15 23.38
C VAL A 33 -2.14 12.76 24.65
N VAL A 34 -1.20 11.84 24.51
CA VAL A 34 -0.34 11.38 25.62
C VAL A 34 1.12 11.70 25.31
N SER A 35 1.87 12.07 26.34
CA SER A 35 3.30 12.34 26.23
C SER A 35 4.10 11.24 26.93
N VAL A 36 5.10 10.70 26.23
CA VAL A 36 6.03 9.72 26.76
C VAL A 36 7.46 10.15 26.40
N ASN A 37 8.29 10.44 27.39
CA ASN A 37 9.69 10.87 27.20
C ASN A 37 9.83 11.99 26.15
N GLU A 38 9.09 13.09 26.35
CA GLU A 38 9.10 14.29 25.48
C GLU A 38 8.57 14.04 24.04
N ARG A 39 7.92 12.90 23.81
CA ARG A 39 7.29 12.57 22.53
C ARG A 39 5.79 12.54 22.70
N TYR A 40 5.09 13.05 21.72
CA TYR A 40 3.63 13.08 21.69
C TYR A 40 3.07 11.92 20.88
N TYR A 41 2.02 11.33 21.40
CA TYR A 41 1.26 10.25 20.76
C TYR A 41 -0.23 10.59 20.82
N VAL A 42 -0.94 10.25 19.77
CA VAL A 42 -2.39 10.16 19.81
C VAL A 42 -2.74 8.73 20.20
N LYS A 43 -3.41 8.58 21.35
CA LYS A 43 -3.98 7.30 21.81
C LYS A 43 -5.45 7.28 21.44
N ALA A 44 -5.82 6.35 20.56
CA ALA A 44 -7.23 6.07 20.26
C ALA A 44 -7.72 4.91 21.10
N THR A 45 -8.91 5.06 21.68
CA THR A 45 -9.62 4.00 22.40
C THR A 45 -10.93 3.73 21.69
N VAL A 46 -11.16 2.48 21.32
CA VAL A 46 -12.40 1.98 20.72
C VAL A 46 -13.12 1.12 21.74
N LYS A 47 -14.36 1.46 22.03
CA LYS A 47 -15.26 0.69 22.90
C LYS A 47 -16.34 0.04 22.06
N PHE A 48 -16.44 -1.28 22.12
CA PHE A 48 -17.59 -2.03 21.64
C PHE A 48 -18.59 -2.20 22.78
N ILE A 49 -19.82 -1.84 22.56
CA ILE A 49 -20.87 -1.80 23.57
C ILE A 49 -22.05 -2.64 23.08
N ASP A 50 -22.41 -3.66 23.84
CA ASP A 50 -23.68 -4.35 23.67
C ASP A 50 -24.82 -3.42 24.10
N THR A 51 -25.76 -3.12 23.21
CA THR A 51 -26.82 -2.15 23.49
C THR A 51 -27.93 -2.70 24.37
N GLU A 52 -28.02 -4.02 24.52
CA GLU A 52 -29.02 -4.68 25.37
C GLU A 52 -28.53 -4.83 26.80
N THR A 53 -27.29 -5.28 26.98
CA THR A 53 -26.72 -5.53 28.32
C THR A 53 -25.91 -4.36 28.86
N GLY A 54 -25.43 -3.47 28.02
CA GLY A 54 -24.51 -2.41 28.37
C GLY A 54 -23.07 -2.87 28.64
N GLU A 55 -22.77 -4.14 28.39
CA GLU A 55 -21.41 -4.65 28.52
C GLU A 55 -20.46 -4.01 27.52
N VAL A 56 -19.22 -3.76 27.96
CA VAL A 56 -18.21 -3.05 27.17
C VAL A 56 -16.94 -3.84 27.07
N VAL A 57 -16.43 -3.97 25.85
CA VAL A 57 -15.06 -4.43 25.57
C VAL A 57 -14.31 -3.29 24.89
N GLU A 58 -13.07 -3.05 25.28
CA GLU A 58 -12.31 -1.96 24.71
C GLU A 58 -10.88 -2.37 24.29
N ALA A 59 -10.36 -1.69 23.28
CA ALA A 59 -8.96 -1.76 22.86
C ALA A 59 -8.43 -0.37 22.58
N SER A 60 -7.14 -0.17 22.81
CA SER A 60 -6.47 1.10 22.54
C SER A 60 -5.22 0.87 21.71
N ALA A 61 -4.88 1.87 20.88
CA ALA A 61 -3.62 1.91 20.15
C ALA A 61 -3.06 3.33 20.13
N ASN A 62 -1.74 3.42 20.02
CA ASN A 62 -1.02 4.68 19.98
C ASN A 62 -0.40 4.88 18.59
N ALA A 63 -0.49 6.10 18.05
CA ALA A 63 0.31 6.53 16.92
C ALA A 63 1.17 7.72 17.33
N ARG A 64 2.45 7.69 16.96
CA ARG A 64 3.36 8.80 17.27
C ARG A 64 3.02 10.00 16.39
N GLU A 65 2.91 11.16 17.01
CA GLU A 65 2.85 12.44 16.32
C GLU A 65 4.29 12.90 16.00
N GLU A 66 4.56 13.19 14.74
CA GLU A 66 5.84 13.76 14.33
C GLU A 66 5.83 15.27 14.62
N ASP A 67 7.00 15.81 15.04
CA ASP A 67 7.13 17.23 15.33
C ASP A 67 6.95 18.10 14.08
N ASN A 68 7.28 17.56 12.90
CA ASN A 68 7.18 18.28 11.63
C ASN A 68 7.13 17.32 10.44
N LYS A 69 6.16 17.50 9.54
CA LYS A 69 6.07 16.75 8.30
C LYS A 69 5.93 17.68 7.11
N LYS A 70 6.87 17.62 6.19
CA LYS A 70 6.89 18.46 4.99
C LYS A 70 5.58 18.33 4.21
N GLY A 71 4.90 19.46 4.00
CA GLY A 71 3.66 19.53 3.22
C GLY A 71 2.37 19.28 4.00
N MET A 72 2.43 19.20 5.33
CA MET A 72 1.27 19.16 6.22
C MET A 72 1.33 20.32 7.22
N ASP A 73 0.19 20.92 7.52
CA ASP A 73 0.05 21.79 8.70
C ASP A 73 -0.14 20.95 9.97
N SER A 74 -0.03 21.57 11.14
CA SER A 74 -0.13 20.86 12.43
C SER A 74 -1.48 20.16 12.63
N SER A 75 -2.57 20.76 12.16
CA SER A 75 -3.91 20.16 12.28
C SER A 75 -4.07 18.94 11.38
N GLN A 76 -3.53 18.98 10.16
CA GLN A 76 -3.49 17.84 9.25
C GLN A 76 -2.61 16.71 9.78
N LEU A 77 -1.51 17.06 10.43
CA LEU A 77 -0.60 16.11 11.04
C LEU A 77 -1.28 15.35 12.17
N THR A 78 -1.88 16.06 13.13
CA THR A 78 -2.63 15.45 14.23
C THR A 78 -3.82 14.62 13.71
N GLY A 79 -4.56 15.12 12.72
CA GLY A 79 -5.68 14.39 12.11
C GLY A 79 -5.24 13.08 11.44
N SER A 80 -4.12 13.08 10.72
CA SER A 80 -3.58 11.86 10.12
C SER A 80 -3.09 10.86 11.17
N THR A 81 -2.46 11.34 12.24
CA THR A 81 -2.00 10.51 13.36
C THR A 81 -3.18 9.87 14.10
N SER A 82 -4.26 10.64 14.33
CA SER A 82 -5.51 10.14 14.89
C SER A 82 -6.11 9.01 14.04
N SER A 83 -6.22 9.19 12.71
CA SER A 83 -6.74 8.15 11.81
C SER A 83 -5.91 6.86 11.89
N TYR A 84 -4.61 6.96 12.02
CA TYR A 84 -3.74 5.80 12.24
C TYR A 84 -4.00 5.10 13.58
N ALA A 85 -4.04 5.86 14.69
CA ALA A 85 -4.29 5.31 16.01
C ALA A 85 -5.65 4.58 16.06
N ARG A 86 -6.70 5.19 15.50
CA ARG A 86 -8.05 4.60 15.42
C ARG A 86 -8.09 3.32 14.59
N LYS A 87 -7.40 3.29 13.45
CA LYS A 87 -7.28 2.09 12.61
C LYS A 87 -6.69 0.93 13.40
N TYR A 88 -5.57 1.15 14.10
CA TYR A 88 -4.91 0.10 14.88
C TYR A 88 -5.73 -0.33 16.11
N ALA A 89 -6.45 0.59 16.75
CA ALA A 89 -7.35 0.23 17.84
C ALA A 89 -8.51 -0.64 17.35
N LEU A 90 -9.11 -0.32 16.19
CA LEU A 90 -10.13 -1.15 15.52
C LEU A 90 -9.58 -2.52 15.13
N ASN A 91 -8.39 -2.57 14.53
CA ASN A 91 -7.75 -3.83 14.17
C ASN A 91 -7.54 -4.72 15.39
N GLY A 92 -7.07 -4.16 16.50
CA GLY A 92 -6.88 -4.91 17.75
C GLY A 92 -8.19 -5.40 18.37
N LEU A 93 -9.24 -4.58 18.35
CA LEU A 93 -10.54 -4.93 18.95
C LEU A 93 -11.26 -6.03 18.17
N PHE A 94 -11.22 -5.97 16.84
CA PHE A 94 -11.96 -6.87 15.95
C PHE A 94 -11.09 -7.97 15.33
N ALA A 95 -9.83 -8.14 15.78
CA ALA A 95 -8.87 -9.08 15.23
C ALA A 95 -8.73 -8.98 13.71
N ILE A 96 -8.72 -7.74 13.19
CA ILE A 96 -8.57 -7.47 11.75
C ILE A 96 -7.10 -7.60 11.40
N ASP A 97 -6.78 -8.53 10.52
CA ASP A 97 -5.42 -8.75 10.03
C ASP A 97 -5.13 -7.83 8.83
N ASP A 98 -4.11 -6.99 8.95
CA ASP A 98 -3.57 -6.21 7.84
C ASP A 98 -2.58 -7.08 7.03
N THR A 99 -3.11 -8.02 6.25
CA THR A 99 -2.33 -8.95 5.42
C THR A 99 -1.42 -8.25 4.38
N LYS A 100 -1.44 -6.91 4.33
CA LYS A 100 -0.54 -6.07 3.53
C LYS A 100 0.06 -4.97 4.41
N ASP A 101 0.66 -5.37 5.52
CA ASP A 101 1.38 -4.46 6.38
C ASP A 101 2.57 -3.83 5.62
N SER A 102 2.73 -2.52 5.76
CA SER A 102 3.88 -1.79 5.20
C SER A 102 5.21 -2.29 5.78
N ASP A 103 5.21 -2.92 6.95
CA ASP A 103 6.40 -3.55 7.55
C ASP A 103 6.86 -4.78 6.78
N PHE A 104 5.98 -5.44 6.01
CA PHE A 104 6.36 -6.52 5.11
C PHE A 104 7.18 -6.02 3.89
N THR A 105 7.12 -4.72 3.58
CA THR A 105 7.92 -4.08 2.53
C THR A 105 9.21 -3.45 3.06
N ASN A 106 9.43 -3.41 4.39
CA ASN A 106 10.62 -2.85 5.02
C ASN A 106 11.65 -3.96 5.30
N THR A 107 12.00 -4.72 4.27
CA THR A 107 13.14 -5.65 4.30
C THR A 107 14.44 -4.87 4.11
N HIS A 108 14.89 -4.19 5.16
CA HIS A 108 16.32 -4.05 5.39
C HIS A 108 16.83 -5.42 5.84
N ASP A 109 17.61 -6.07 4.97
CA ASP A 109 18.24 -7.37 5.13
C ASP A 109 17.35 -8.61 5.00
N LYS A 110 16.99 -8.94 3.74
CA LYS A 110 17.18 -10.29 3.18
C LYS A 110 16.91 -10.24 1.68
N GLU A 111 17.98 -10.40 0.91
CA GLU A 111 17.90 -10.77 -0.49
C GLU A 111 17.14 -12.10 -0.62
N ASP A 112 15.92 -12.02 -1.18
CA ASP A 112 15.42 -13.05 -2.07
C ASP A 112 14.33 -12.47 -2.96
N LYS A 113 14.70 -12.26 -4.20
CA LYS A 113 13.95 -11.62 -5.26
C LYS A 113 12.79 -12.50 -5.72
N LYS A 114 11.53 -12.11 -5.43
CA LYS A 114 10.49 -12.22 -6.45
C LYS A 114 10.32 -10.84 -7.09
N LYS A 115 11.13 -10.55 -8.11
CA LYS A 115 10.93 -9.43 -9.02
C LYS A 115 9.57 -9.59 -9.67
N THR A 116 8.63 -8.71 -9.30
CA THR A 116 7.55 -8.35 -10.21
C THR A 116 8.24 -7.59 -11.33
N LEU A 117 8.46 -8.26 -12.46
CA LEU A 117 9.17 -7.72 -13.61
C LEU A 117 8.31 -6.57 -14.15
N GLU A 118 8.73 -5.32 -13.90
CA GLU A 118 8.07 -4.16 -14.45
C GLU A 118 8.23 -4.17 -15.97
N VAL A 119 7.12 -4.11 -16.70
CA VAL A 119 7.11 -3.99 -18.16
C VAL A 119 7.64 -2.62 -18.60
N ILE A 120 8.12 -2.53 -19.84
CA ILE A 120 8.64 -1.32 -20.43
C ILE A 120 7.57 -0.23 -20.49
N SER A 121 8.00 1.03 -20.39
CA SER A 121 7.11 2.19 -20.57
C SER A 121 6.74 2.38 -22.04
N GLU A 122 5.68 3.14 -22.28
CA GLU A 122 5.25 3.49 -23.64
C GLU A 122 6.34 4.23 -24.44
N ALA A 123 7.14 5.07 -23.77
CA ALA A 123 8.27 5.74 -24.39
C ALA A 123 9.37 4.76 -24.82
N GLN A 124 9.65 3.75 -24.00
CA GLN A 124 10.60 2.69 -24.32
C GLN A 124 10.10 1.81 -25.47
N ALA A 125 8.80 1.49 -25.50
CA ALA A 125 8.19 0.74 -26.60
C ALA A 125 8.27 1.53 -27.92
N LYS A 126 8.02 2.84 -27.92
CA LYS A 126 8.17 3.71 -29.09
C LYS A 126 9.62 3.76 -29.59
N ARG A 127 10.59 3.89 -28.68
CA ARG A 127 12.04 3.86 -29.07
C ARG A 127 12.39 2.53 -29.74
N MET A 128 12.01 1.41 -29.16
CA MET A 128 12.27 0.08 -29.73
C MET A 128 11.62 -0.09 -31.11
N TYR A 129 10.39 0.40 -31.29
CA TYR A 129 9.74 0.40 -32.60
C TYR A 129 10.52 1.22 -33.64
N MET A 130 11.09 2.37 -33.23
CA MET A 130 11.93 3.17 -34.13
C MET A 130 13.22 2.46 -34.51
N LEU A 131 13.86 1.71 -33.59
CA LEU A 131 15.04 0.90 -33.86
C LEU A 131 14.74 -0.27 -34.83
N ALA A 132 13.54 -0.84 -34.73
CA ALA A 132 13.07 -1.94 -35.59
C ALA A 132 12.59 -1.45 -36.97
N LYS A 133 12.38 -0.14 -37.14
CA LYS A 133 11.86 0.41 -38.39
C LYS A 133 12.82 0.19 -39.57
N GLY A 134 12.32 -0.46 -40.61
CA GLY A 134 13.10 -0.78 -41.80
C GLY A 134 13.89 -2.09 -41.75
N LYS A 135 13.79 -2.82 -40.64
CA LYS A 135 14.40 -4.15 -40.46
C LYS A 135 13.37 -5.23 -40.72
N ASP A 136 13.85 -6.46 -40.96
CA ASP A 136 13.01 -7.63 -41.28
C ASP A 136 12.10 -7.98 -40.05
N PRO A 137 10.75 -8.00 -40.24
CA PRO A 137 9.82 -8.29 -39.15
C PRO A 137 9.97 -9.71 -38.55
N ASP A 138 10.41 -10.69 -39.34
CA ASP A 138 10.56 -12.07 -38.88
C ASP A 138 11.80 -12.20 -37.97
N ILE A 139 12.88 -11.48 -38.29
CA ILE A 139 14.08 -11.41 -37.45
C ILE A 139 13.72 -10.70 -36.11
N ILE A 140 12.95 -9.61 -36.14
CA ILE A 140 12.50 -8.92 -34.93
C ILE A 140 11.66 -9.86 -34.05
N LYS A 141 10.72 -10.61 -34.61
CA LYS A 141 9.95 -11.62 -33.89
C LYS A 141 10.83 -12.70 -33.26
N GLN A 142 11.86 -13.12 -33.97
CA GLN A 142 12.79 -14.14 -33.50
C GLN A 142 13.61 -13.64 -32.30
N ILE A 143 14.07 -12.37 -32.34
CA ILE A 143 14.76 -11.72 -31.22
C ILE A 143 13.84 -11.66 -29.97
N LEU A 144 12.58 -11.25 -30.15
CA LEU A 144 11.61 -11.19 -29.06
C LEU A 144 11.32 -12.58 -28.48
N SER A 145 11.09 -13.57 -29.34
CA SER A 145 10.85 -14.97 -28.95
C SER A 145 12.02 -15.57 -28.18
N ASN A 146 13.25 -15.33 -28.63
CA ASN A 146 14.48 -15.79 -27.95
C ASN A 146 14.65 -15.11 -26.56
N ALA A 147 14.15 -13.88 -26.40
CA ALA A 147 14.11 -13.20 -25.11
C ALA A 147 12.94 -13.62 -24.22
N GLY A 148 12.05 -14.53 -24.72
CA GLY A 148 10.91 -15.06 -23.99
C GLY A 148 9.63 -14.23 -24.09
N PHE A 149 9.50 -13.33 -25.09
CA PHE A 149 8.35 -12.46 -25.26
C PHE A 149 7.65 -12.68 -26.60
N ASN A 150 6.30 -12.67 -26.56
CA ASN A 150 5.47 -12.79 -27.77
C ASN A 150 4.97 -11.42 -28.28
N ALA A 151 5.00 -10.40 -27.42
CA ALA A 151 4.58 -9.05 -27.77
C ALA A 151 5.46 -8.00 -27.07
N SER A 152 5.66 -6.86 -27.72
CA SER A 152 6.47 -5.77 -27.20
C SER A 152 5.95 -5.18 -25.87
N ARG A 153 4.64 -5.24 -25.62
CA ARG A 153 4.01 -4.78 -24.39
C ARG A 153 4.35 -5.63 -23.15
N ASP A 154 4.83 -6.86 -23.38
CA ASP A 154 5.13 -7.82 -22.30
C ASP A 154 6.61 -7.78 -21.90
N ILE A 155 7.43 -7.02 -22.62
CA ILE A 155 8.87 -6.90 -22.39
C ILE A 155 9.12 -6.27 -21.04
N THR A 156 9.98 -6.88 -20.25
CA THR A 156 10.37 -6.38 -18.93
C THR A 156 11.56 -5.44 -19.01
N LYS A 157 11.63 -4.48 -18.07
CA LYS A 157 12.69 -3.46 -18.08
C LYS A 157 14.10 -4.02 -18.00
N ASP A 158 14.29 -5.16 -17.35
CA ASP A 158 15.58 -5.84 -17.23
C ASP A 158 16.07 -6.45 -18.55
N LYS A 159 15.16 -6.81 -19.46
CA LYS A 159 15.46 -7.36 -20.77
C LYS A 159 15.50 -6.32 -21.90
N TYR A 160 14.97 -5.13 -21.62
CA TYR A 160 14.80 -4.08 -22.63
C TYR A 160 16.11 -3.69 -23.36
N ASN A 161 17.19 -3.44 -22.62
CA ASN A 161 18.45 -3.00 -23.20
C ASN A 161 19.06 -4.08 -24.10
N ALA A 162 19.08 -5.33 -23.65
CA ALA A 162 19.59 -6.46 -24.43
C ALA A 162 18.80 -6.68 -25.73
N ILE A 163 17.47 -6.49 -25.70
CA ILE A 163 16.63 -6.57 -26.89
C ILE A 163 16.92 -5.40 -27.85
N CYS A 164 17.08 -4.16 -27.34
CA CYS A 164 17.44 -3.02 -28.17
C CYS A 164 18.79 -3.22 -28.85
N GLU A 165 19.81 -3.67 -28.14
CA GLU A 165 21.15 -3.99 -28.68
C GLU A 165 21.08 -5.07 -29.76
N ALA A 166 20.31 -6.13 -29.55
CA ALA A 166 20.11 -7.19 -30.55
C ALA A 166 19.39 -6.67 -31.81
N ILE A 167 18.44 -5.71 -31.66
CA ILE A 167 17.78 -5.08 -32.79
C ILE A 167 18.74 -4.13 -33.52
N GLU A 168 19.58 -3.38 -32.82
CA GLU A 168 20.56 -2.47 -33.44
C GLU A 168 21.63 -3.22 -34.24
N ALA A 169 21.98 -4.46 -33.85
CA ALA A 169 23.02 -5.29 -34.45
C ALA A 169 22.64 -5.92 -35.80
N ILE A 170 21.36 -5.84 -36.20
CA ILE A 170 20.87 -6.32 -37.51
C ILE A 170 20.54 -5.13 -38.42
#